data_436aa951b582b185fddcd5c846ef140a
#
_entry.id   436aa951b582b185fddcd5c846ef140a
#
_cell.length_a   1.000
_cell.length_b   1.000
_cell.length_c   1.000
_cell.angle_alpha   90.00
_cell.angle_beta   90.00
_cell.angle_gamma   90.00
#
_symmetry.space_group_name_H-M   'P 1'
#
loop_
_entity.id
_entity.type
_entity.pdbx_description
1 polymer ?
#
loop_
_entity_poly.entity_id
_entity_poly.type
_entity_poly.pdbx_seq_one_letter_code
_entity_poly.pdbx_strand_id
1 'polypeptide(L)'
;MCIRDRFTPTDNTVMTAELAIYEALAKAGIPHYTGADSFALNGAFLGYGVDYANLGVETANMVSGILLDGSKPSATPVLTFDNGTATINTDICRELGLNYDELAETFAPLCTKVQSIVTAESFDDLNE
;
A
#
# COMPACT_ATOMS: atom_id res chain seq x y z
N MET A 1 27.71 -3.74 -5.18
CA MET A 1 26.40 -3.23 -4.76
C MET A 1 25.52 -4.45 -4.57
N CYS A 2 25.18 -4.79 -3.33
CA CYS A 2 24.25 -5.89 -3.07
C CYS A 2 22.84 -5.28 -3.07
N ILE A 3 22.06 -5.57 -4.08
CA ILE A 3 20.62 -5.27 -4.07
C ILE A 3 19.99 -6.24 -3.08
N ARG A 4 19.48 -5.71 -1.96
CA ARG A 4 18.89 -6.51 -0.88
C ARG A 4 17.41 -6.25 -0.69
N ASP A 5 16.78 -5.57 -1.65
CA ASP A 5 15.36 -5.22 -1.59
C ASP A 5 14.57 -6.16 -2.50
N ARG A 6 13.34 -6.45 -2.10
CA ARG A 6 12.36 -7.17 -2.91
C ARG A 6 11.18 -6.26 -3.20
N PHE A 7 10.77 -6.20 -4.46
CA PHE A 7 9.53 -5.56 -4.85
C PHE A 7 8.59 -6.59 -5.49
N THR A 8 7.34 -6.60 -5.06
CA THR A 8 6.28 -7.42 -5.64
C THR A 8 5.13 -6.51 -6.08
N PRO A 9 4.78 -6.51 -7.38
CA PRO A 9 3.59 -5.80 -7.85
C PRO A 9 2.33 -6.46 -7.30
N THR A 10 1.21 -5.75 -7.36
CA THR A 10 -0.08 -6.28 -6.91
C THR A 10 -0.49 -7.51 -7.73
N ASP A 11 -0.51 -8.66 -7.08
CA ASP A 11 -0.88 -9.95 -7.66
C ASP A 11 -1.56 -10.82 -6.59
N ASN A 12 -2.78 -11.31 -6.87
CA ASN A 12 -3.58 -12.07 -5.91
C ASN A 12 -2.96 -13.41 -5.52
N THR A 13 -2.23 -14.05 -6.44
CA THR A 13 -1.58 -15.33 -6.17
C THR A 13 -0.42 -15.15 -5.19
N VAL A 14 0.40 -14.13 -5.41
CA VAL A 14 1.54 -13.82 -4.53
C VAL A 14 1.03 -13.32 -3.18
N MET A 15 -0.02 -12.50 -3.16
CA MET A 15 -0.62 -12.02 -1.91
C MET A 15 -1.09 -13.18 -1.02
N THR A 16 -1.72 -14.20 -1.61
CA THR A 16 -2.16 -15.39 -0.87
C THR A 16 -0.97 -16.18 -0.29
N ALA A 17 0.17 -16.16 -0.96
CA ALA A 17 1.39 -16.83 -0.51
C ALA A 17 2.22 -15.99 0.48
N GLU A 18 1.92 -14.70 0.67
CA GLU A 18 2.75 -13.76 1.43
C GLU A 18 2.98 -14.23 2.88
N LEU A 19 1.94 -14.70 3.58
CA LEU A 19 2.06 -15.25 4.93
C LEU A 19 3.04 -16.43 5.03
N ALA A 20 3.34 -17.11 3.92
CA ALA A 20 4.29 -18.22 3.90
C ALA A 20 5.73 -17.77 3.60
N ILE A 21 5.94 -16.59 3.05
CA ILE A 21 7.26 -16.14 2.60
C ILE A 21 7.85 -14.98 3.40
N TYR A 22 7.00 -14.17 4.06
CA TYR A 22 7.46 -12.93 4.73
C TYR A 22 8.52 -13.21 5.81
N GLU A 23 8.34 -14.27 6.60
CA GLU A 23 9.31 -14.61 7.64
C GLU A 23 10.71 -14.91 7.08
N ALA A 24 10.79 -15.58 5.93
CA ALA A 24 12.05 -15.89 5.30
C ALA A 24 12.77 -14.62 4.83
N LEU A 25 12.02 -13.63 4.31
CA LEU A 25 12.55 -12.34 3.89
C LEU A 25 12.99 -11.50 5.10
N ALA A 26 12.16 -11.41 6.14
CA ALA A 26 12.46 -10.68 7.35
C ALA A 26 13.71 -11.24 8.06
N LYS A 27 13.78 -12.57 8.26
CA LYS A 27 14.95 -13.25 8.82
C LYS A 27 16.23 -13.07 7.99
N ALA A 28 16.10 -12.91 6.68
CA ALA A 28 17.23 -12.62 5.80
C ALA A 28 17.63 -11.12 5.79
N GLY A 29 16.92 -10.26 6.51
CA GLY A 29 17.12 -8.82 6.54
C GLY A 29 16.81 -8.15 5.19
N ILE A 30 15.84 -8.69 4.45
CA ILE A 30 15.44 -8.21 3.13
C ILE A 30 14.12 -7.43 3.24
N PRO A 31 14.13 -6.10 3.08
CA PRO A 31 12.90 -5.31 3.02
C PRO A 31 12.06 -5.72 1.81
N HIS A 32 10.79 -6.05 2.05
CA HIS A 32 9.84 -6.42 1.01
C HIS A 32 8.84 -5.29 0.76
N TYR A 33 8.98 -4.63 -0.37
CA TYR A 33 8.10 -3.56 -0.85
C TYR A 33 7.03 -4.14 -1.77
N THR A 34 5.81 -3.64 -1.68
CA THR A 34 4.67 -4.19 -2.44
C THR A 34 3.74 -3.10 -2.95
N GLY A 35 2.89 -3.44 -3.91
CA GLY A 35 1.95 -2.53 -4.55
C GLY A 35 0.58 -2.40 -3.86
N ALA A 36 0.39 -2.95 -2.65
CA ALA A 36 -0.88 -2.85 -1.92
C ALA A 36 -0.68 -2.99 -0.41
N ASP A 37 -1.56 -2.39 0.37
CA ASP A 37 -1.59 -2.43 1.84
C ASP A 37 -1.87 -3.83 2.40
N SER A 38 -2.68 -4.63 1.71
CA SER A 38 -2.96 -6.02 2.06
C SER A 38 -1.70 -6.90 2.16
N PHE A 39 -0.66 -6.62 1.37
CA PHE A 39 0.62 -7.31 1.52
C PHE A 39 1.33 -6.94 2.82
N ALA A 40 1.26 -5.68 3.25
CA ALA A 40 1.84 -5.26 4.52
C ALA A 40 1.13 -5.93 5.71
N LEU A 41 -0.20 -6.12 5.63
CA LEU A 41 -0.97 -6.90 6.61
C LEU A 41 -0.51 -8.36 6.65
N ASN A 42 -0.17 -8.94 5.51
CA ASN A 42 0.33 -10.30 5.38
C ASN A 42 1.85 -10.46 5.66
N GLY A 43 2.50 -9.42 6.17
CA GLY A 43 3.89 -9.48 6.61
C GLY A 43 4.92 -8.85 5.66
N ALA A 44 4.52 -8.18 4.58
CA ALA A 44 5.45 -7.36 3.82
C ALA A 44 5.87 -6.12 4.63
N PHE A 45 7.08 -5.63 4.40
CA PHE A 45 7.61 -4.46 5.11
C PHE A 45 6.80 -3.20 4.82
N LEU A 46 6.50 -2.94 3.54
CA LEU A 46 5.77 -1.77 3.09
C LEU A 46 4.86 -2.11 1.91
N GLY A 47 3.60 -1.71 2.03
CA GLY A 47 2.64 -1.67 0.93
C GLY A 47 2.37 -0.23 0.50
N TYR A 48 2.55 0.07 -0.80
CA TYR A 48 2.13 1.34 -1.38
C TYR A 48 0.89 1.12 -2.22
N GLY A 49 -0.26 1.46 -1.68
CA GLY A 49 -1.56 1.20 -2.27
C GLY A 49 -2.37 2.45 -2.57
N VAL A 50 -3.46 2.28 -3.31
CA VAL A 50 -4.40 3.36 -3.62
C VAL A 50 -5.28 3.64 -2.40
N ASP A 51 -5.48 4.91 -2.06
CA ASP A 51 -6.52 5.32 -1.11
C ASP A 51 -7.89 5.24 -1.81
N TYR A 52 -8.59 4.13 -1.61
CA TYR A 52 -9.89 3.88 -2.23
C TYR A 52 -10.98 4.84 -1.77
N ALA A 53 -10.91 5.38 -0.56
CA ALA A 53 -11.87 6.37 -0.08
C ALA A 53 -11.73 7.67 -0.87
N ASN A 54 -10.51 8.16 -1.04
CA ASN A 54 -10.22 9.34 -1.85
C ASN A 54 -10.54 9.10 -3.34
N LEU A 55 -10.21 7.92 -3.87
CA LEU A 55 -10.58 7.54 -5.24
C LEU A 55 -12.10 7.60 -5.45
N GLY A 56 -12.89 7.16 -4.45
CA GLY A 56 -14.34 7.26 -4.48
C GLY A 56 -14.83 8.70 -4.52
N VAL A 57 -14.24 9.59 -3.72
CA VAL A 57 -14.56 11.02 -3.71
C VAL A 57 -14.27 11.66 -5.07
N GLU A 58 -13.09 11.44 -5.64
CA GLU A 58 -12.71 12.00 -6.93
C GLU A 58 -13.59 11.46 -8.07
N THR A 59 -13.96 10.19 -8.03
CA THR A 59 -14.92 9.60 -8.98
C THR A 59 -16.29 10.27 -8.86
N ALA A 60 -16.79 10.51 -7.64
CA ALA A 60 -18.04 11.19 -7.41
C ALA A 60 -18.01 12.65 -7.91
N ASN A 61 -16.91 13.36 -7.74
CA ASN A 61 -16.72 14.70 -8.27
C ASN A 61 -16.80 14.73 -9.79
N MET A 62 -16.16 13.78 -10.48
CA MET A 62 -16.26 13.65 -11.94
C MET A 62 -17.70 13.36 -12.39
N VAL A 63 -18.40 12.46 -11.73
CA VAL A 63 -19.80 12.13 -12.03
C VAL A 63 -20.71 13.36 -11.80
N SER A 64 -20.50 14.09 -10.71
CA SER A 64 -21.21 15.33 -10.42
C SER A 64 -21.02 16.38 -11.53
N GLY A 65 -19.80 16.58 -12.01
CA GLY A 65 -19.50 17.47 -13.13
C GLY A 65 -20.26 17.10 -14.42
N ILE A 66 -20.44 15.79 -14.67
CA ILE A 66 -21.20 15.31 -15.84
C ILE A 66 -22.70 15.54 -15.64
N LEU A 67 -23.25 15.18 -14.47
CA LEU A 67 -24.70 15.17 -14.22
C LEU A 67 -25.25 16.56 -13.91
N LEU A 68 -24.51 17.39 -13.17
CA LEU A 68 -25.00 18.68 -12.68
C LEU A 68 -24.49 19.85 -13.51
N ASP A 69 -23.23 19.81 -13.94
CA ASP A 69 -22.60 20.92 -14.65
C ASP A 69 -22.67 20.77 -16.18
N GLY A 70 -23.23 19.66 -16.67
CA GLY A 70 -23.44 19.40 -18.09
C GLY A 70 -22.15 19.06 -18.86
N SER A 71 -21.08 18.67 -18.19
CA SER A 71 -19.86 18.17 -18.84
C SER A 71 -20.18 16.92 -19.65
N LYS A 72 -19.62 16.84 -20.86
CA LYS A 72 -19.86 15.67 -21.72
C LYS A 72 -18.87 14.56 -21.35
N PRO A 73 -19.34 13.31 -21.19
CA PRO A 73 -18.44 12.16 -20.93
C PRO A 73 -17.31 12.03 -21.97
N SER A 74 -17.62 12.34 -23.25
CA SER A 74 -16.64 12.31 -24.34
C SER A 74 -15.55 13.40 -24.25
N ALA A 75 -15.79 14.44 -23.44
CA ALA A 75 -14.84 15.52 -23.18
C ALA A 75 -14.20 15.42 -21.78
N THR A 76 -14.57 14.40 -21.01
CA THR A 76 -14.01 14.16 -19.67
C THR A 76 -12.86 13.15 -19.81
N PRO A 77 -11.60 13.56 -19.67
CA PRO A 77 -10.46 12.67 -19.82
C PRO A 77 -10.37 11.69 -18.66
N VAL A 78 -9.64 10.60 -18.87
CA VAL A 78 -9.20 9.75 -17.76
C VAL A 78 -8.28 10.57 -16.86
N LEU A 79 -8.61 10.64 -15.59
CA LEU A 79 -7.77 11.32 -14.60
C LEU A 79 -6.82 10.31 -13.95
N THR A 80 -5.56 10.71 -13.87
CA THR A 80 -4.56 10.06 -13.02
C THR A 80 -4.11 11.09 -11.99
N PHE A 81 -4.07 10.71 -10.73
CA PHE A 81 -3.63 11.59 -9.67
C PHE A 81 -2.82 10.79 -8.65
N ASP A 82 -1.94 11.49 -7.98
CA ASP A 82 -1.14 10.89 -6.91
C ASP A 82 -2.04 10.67 -5.70
N ASN A 83 -2.32 9.43 -5.39
CA ASN A 83 -3.28 9.00 -4.37
C ASN A 83 -2.79 7.73 -3.69
N GLY A 84 -1.52 7.73 -3.30
CA GLY A 84 -0.90 6.59 -2.66
C GLY A 84 -0.93 6.68 -1.13
N THR A 85 -1.24 5.56 -0.49
CA THR A 85 -1.05 5.34 0.94
C THR A 85 0.14 4.43 1.14
N ALA A 86 1.12 4.88 1.93
CA ALA A 86 2.22 4.04 2.39
C ALA A 86 1.80 3.35 3.70
N THR A 87 1.61 2.04 3.65
CA THR A 87 1.28 1.20 4.81
C THR A 87 2.53 0.45 5.24
N ILE A 88 3.04 0.79 6.42
CA ILE A 88 4.30 0.25 6.97
C ILE A 88 3.98 -0.76 8.06
N ASN A 89 4.50 -1.98 7.93
CA ASN A 89 4.37 -3.02 8.93
C ASN A 89 5.39 -2.80 10.05
N THR A 90 4.90 -2.49 11.26
CA THR A 90 5.76 -2.16 12.41
C THR A 90 6.46 -3.37 13.02
N ASP A 91 5.92 -4.58 12.86
CA ASP A 91 6.59 -5.80 13.32
C ASP A 91 7.81 -6.09 12.45
N ILE A 92 7.64 -5.99 11.14
CA ILE A 92 8.74 -6.16 10.18
C ILE A 92 9.77 -5.04 10.30
N CYS A 93 9.35 -3.77 10.56
CA CYS A 93 10.30 -2.69 10.88
C CYS A 93 11.22 -3.09 12.04
N ARG A 94 10.63 -3.64 13.10
CA ARG A 94 11.35 -4.06 14.30
C ARG A 94 12.34 -5.19 13.99
N GLU A 95 11.93 -6.18 13.21
CA GLU A 95 12.79 -7.30 12.78
C GLU A 95 13.96 -6.83 11.90
N LEU A 96 13.71 -5.86 11.03
CA LEU A 96 14.73 -5.26 10.16
C LEU A 96 15.63 -4.24 10.88
N GLY A 97 15.34 -3.92 12.16
CA GLY A 97 16.08 -2.91 12.93
C GLY A 97 15.84 -1.48 12.45
N LEU A 98 14.68 -1.22 11.84
CA LEU A 98 14.27 0.09 11.32
C LEU A 98 13.34 0.81 12.30
N ASN A 99 13.38 2.15 12.27
CA ASN A 99 12.50 2.99 13.08
C ASN A 99 11.30 3.47 12.25
N TYR A 100 10.09 3.19 12.74
CA TYR A 100 8.85 3.58 12.06
C TYR A 100 8.72 5.10 11.91
N ASP A 101 9.05 5.88 12.95
CA ASP A 101 8.84 7.33 12.92
C ASP A 101 9.76 8.00 11.88
N GLU A 102 11.01 7.57 11.79
CA GLU A 102 11.96 8.04 10.76
C GLU A 102 11.50 7.67 9.34
N LEU A 103 10.94 6.47 9.18
CA LEU A 103 10.40 6.03 7.90
C LEU A 103 9.15 6.82 7.53
N ALA A 104 8.24 7.04 8.49
CA ALA A 104 7.03 7.83 8.27
C ALA A 104 7.35 9.26 7.83
N GLU A 105 8.33 9.91 8.45
CA GLU A 105 8.82 11.22 8.02
C GLU A 105 9.43 11.19 6.62
N THR A 106 10.16 10.13 6.29
CA THR A 106 10.80 9.96 4.97
C THR A 106 9.76 9.75 3.87
N PHE A 107 8.71 8.98 4.12
CA PHE A 107 7.68 8.68 3.13
C PHE A 107 6.57 9.74 3.04
N ALA A 108 6.33 10.53 4.10
CA ALA A 108 5.29 11.54 4.12
C ALA A 108 5.26 12.49 2.90
N PRO A 109 6.39 12.99 2.39
CA PRO A 109 6.38 13.86 1.20
C PRO A 109 6.14 13.10 -0.12
N LEU A 110 6.14 11.76 -0.11
CA LEU A 110 6.05 10.91 -1.30
C LEU A 110 4.67 10.26 -1.48
N CYS A 111 3.76 10.46 -0.53
CA CYS A 111 2.44 9.83 -0.53
C CYS A 111 1.38 10.72 0.11
N THR A 112 0.12 10.43 -0.13
CA THR A 112 -1.02 11.17 0.44
C THR A 112 -1.19 10.87 1.92
N LYS A 113 -0.87 9.64 2.33
CA LYS A 113 -1.01 9.18 3.71
C LYS A 113 0.07 8.15 4.05
N VAL A 114 0.58 8.22 5.27
CA VAL A 114 1.38 7.16 5.88
C VAL A 114 0.57 6.55 7.02
N GLN A 115 0.55 5.24 7.12
CA GLN A 115 -0.10 4.51 8.20
C GLN A 115 0.71 3.31 8.64
N SER A 116 0.51 2.89 9.88
CA SER A 116 1.11 1.69 10.44
C SER A 116 0.12 0.54 10.46
N ILE A 117 0.66 -0.68 10.38
CA ILE A 117 -0.10 -1.92 10.54
C ILE A 117 0.79 -2.94 11.28
N VAL A 118 0.18 -3.95 11.85
CA VAL A 118 0.86 -5.14 12.40
C VAL A 118 0.57 -6.34 11.51
N THR A 119 1.41 -7.36 11.56
CA THR A 119 1.20 -8.59 10.79
C THR A 119 -0.03 -9.33 11.31
N ALA A 120 -0.92 -9.76 10.43
CA ALA A 120 -2.05 -10.61 10.78
C ALA A 120 -1.56 -11.98 11.29
N GLU A 121 -2.13 -12.47 12.37
CA GLU A 121 -1.78 -13.77 12.94
C GLU A 121 -2.38 -14.94 12.14
N SER A 122 -3.50 -14.69 11.46
CA SER A 122 -4.19 -15.68 10.64
C SER A 122 -4.96 -15.04 9.49
N PHE A 123 -5.41 -15.84 8.51
CA PHE A 123 -6.27 -15.36 7.42
C PHE A 123 -7.65 -14.88 7.90
N ASP A 124 -8.09 -15.26 9.08
CA ASP A 124 -9.38 -14.85 9.64
C ASP A 124 -9.33 -13.37 10.08
N ASP A 125 -8.16 -12.86 10.47
CA ASP A 125 -7.93 -11.47 10.86
C ASP A 125 -7.98 -10.49 9.67
N LEU A 126 -8.04 -11.01 8.44
CA LEU A 126 -8.12 -10.21 7.22
C LEU A 126 -9.55 -9.73 6.89
N ASN A 127 -10.56 -10.16 7.64
CA ASN A 127 -11.97 -9.92 7.36
C ASN A 127 -12.65 -8.95 8.35
N GLU A 128 -11.88 -8.32 9.26
CA GLU A 128 -12.33 -7.26 10.15
C GLU A 128 -11.88 -5.88 9.63
#